data_8ce659259df64576b8d62d23018b54ce
#
_entry.id   8ce659259df64576b8d62d23018b54ce
#
_cell.length_a   1.000
_cell.length_b   1.000
_cell.length_c   1.000
_cell.angle_alpha   90.00
_cell.angle_beta   90.00
_cell.angle_gamma   90.00
#
_symmetry.space_group_name_H-M   'P 1'
#
loop_
_entity.id
_entity.type
_entity.pdbx_description
1 polymer ?
#
loop_
_entity_poly.entity_id
_entity_poly.type
_entity_poly.pdbx_seq_one_letter_code
_entity_poly.pdbx_strand_id
1 'polypeptide(L)'
;MRILHILNDVQEIGNGIVNVAIDLACLQAKAGYEVAIASAGGEYQELMARYGVMHCKLDQARTPINLLKAAPRYRAIVQEFQPDIVHAHMMTGVVLARVLRVGFGYALVSTVHNEFQRSAMLMGWADRVIAVSKAVAQSMARRGIPQNKLRVVNNGTLGSPRTRQLQEYQPMPLERPAIATVAGMYRRKGIAELIEAFAQIAAEFPDAHLYLVGNGPDREMFEAQAQSTPVRDRIHFEGFQPEPQRYLLATDIFVLASHREPFGLVLSEAREAGCAIIASNVDGIPEALDDGQAGILVPPSDSQSLATALSQLLSDSKMLHGWKDQAQQNLEWLTTERVNEETLAVYRELTRDLQT
;
A
#
# COMPACT_ATOMS: atom_id res chain seq x y z
N MET A 1 -25.54 -9.03 0.05
CA MET A 1 -24.87 -8.21 1.07
C MET A 1 -24.56 -6.86 0.47
N ARG A 2 -24.88 -5.80 1.17
CA ARG A 2 -24.64 -4.40 0.81
C ARG A 2 -23.44 -3.88 1.58
N ILE A 3 -22.43 -3.36 0.89
CA ILE A 3 -21.15 -2.98 1.48
C ILE A 3 -20.90 -1.50 1.23
N LEU A 4 -20.73 -0.73 2.30
CA LEU A 4 -20.38 0.69 2.23
C LEU A 4 -18.93 0.90 2.68
N HIS A 5 -18.02 1.24 1.77
CA HIS A 5 -16.68 1.67 2.11
C HIS A 5 -16.63 3.16 2.44
N ILE A 6 -15.79 3.54 3.41
CA ILE A 6 -15.60 4.94 3.82
C ILE A 6 -14.13 5.32 3.66
N LEU A 7 -13.88 6.36 2.83
CA LEU A 7 -12.57 6.96 2.57
C LEU A 7 -12.66 8.49 2.66
N ASN A 8 -11.52 9.17 2.80
CA ASN A 8 -11.49 10.63 2.69
C ASN A 8 -11.73 11.10 1.25
N ASP A 9 -11.01 10.50 0.31
CA ASP A 9 -11.07 10.78 -1.12
C ASP A 9 -10.79 9.49 -1.92
N VAL A 10 -10.92 9.56 -3.24
CA VAL A 10 -10.60 8.50 -4.18
C VAL A 10 -9.71 9.03 -5.31
N GLN A 11 -8.66 9.75 -4.92
CA GLN A 11 -7.69 10.36 -5.84
C GLN A 11 -6.63 9.36 -6.31
N GLU A 12 -6.21 9.48 -7.57
CA GLU A 12 -5.16 8.67 -8.18
C GLU A 12 -3.78 9.29 -7.98
N ILE A 13 -3.31 9.30 -6.74
CA ILE A 13 -2.04 9.93 -6.33
C ILE A 13 -1.04 8.94 -5.70
N GLY A 14 -1.16 7.64 -5.99
CA GLY A 14 -0.28 6.61 -5.40
C GLY A 14 -0.52 6.35 -3.91
N ASN A 15 -1.70 6.67 -3.39
CA ASN A 15 -2.07 6.40 -1.99
C ASN A 15 -2.50 4.93 -1.82
N GLY A 16 -1.65 4.11 -1.19
CA GLY A 16 -1.92 2.69 -0.99
C GLY A 16 -3.23 2.37 -0.24
N ILE A 17 -3.71 3.25 0.66
CA ILE A 17 -4.99 3.08 1.36
C ILE A 17 -6.15 3.16 0.37
N VAL A 18 -6.13 4.20 -0.47
CA VAL A 18 -7.14 4.41 -1.51
C VAL A 18 -7.09 3.25 -2.50
N ASN A 19 -5.91 2.89 -2.96
CA ASN A 19 -5.70 1.82 -3.94
C ASN A 19 -6.34 0.50 -3.48
N VAL A 20 -6.02 0.04 -2.28
CA VAL A 20 -6.60 -1.21 -1.72
C VAL A 20 -8.13 -1.12 -1.57
N ALA A 21 -8.65 0.01 -1.13
CA ALA A 21 -10.10 0.18 -0.97
C ALA A 21 -10.84 0.17 -2.32
N ILE A 22 -10.26 0.79 -3.36
CA ILE A 22 -10.81 0.76 -4.73
C ILE A 22 -10.78 -0.65 -5.30
N ASP A 23 -9.66 -1.38 -5.14
CA ASP A 23 -9.53 -2.77 -5.58
C ASP A 23 -10.62 -3.65 -4.95
N LEU A 24 -10.77 -3.57 -3.62
CA LEU A 24 -11.81 -4.30 -2.90
C LEU A 24 -13.21 -3.96 -3.40
N ALA A 25 -13.54 -2.69 -3.52
CA ALA A 25 -14.88 -2.26 -3.94
C ALA A 25 -15.21 -2.75 -5.35
N CYS A 26 -14.27 -2.65 -6.30
CA CYS A 26 -14.46 -3.12 -7.67
C CYS A 26 -14.62 -4.65 -7.72
N LEU A 27 -13.78 -5.40 -6.98
CA LEU A 27 -13.85 -6.86 -6.97
C LEU A 27 -15.10 -7.39 -6.26
N GLN A 28 -15.55 -6.72 -5.19
CA GLN A 28 -16.79 -7.05 -4.51
C GLN A 28 -18.01 -6.82 -5.42
N ALA A 29 -18.04 -5.70 -6.15
CA ALA A 29 -19.10 -5.44 -7.13
C ALA A 29 -19.09 -6.46 -8.26
N LYS A 30 -17.90 -6.82 -8.80
CA LYS A 30 -17.71 -7.90 -9.79
C LYS A 30 -18.21 -9.25 -9.27
N ALA A 31 -18.07 -9.51 -7.96
CA ALA A 31 -18.58 -10.72 -7.30
C ALA A 31 -20.09 -10.68 -7.01
N GLY A 32 -20.81 -9.66 -7.48
CA GLY A 32 -22.28 -9.54 -7.37
C GLY A 32 -22.80 -8.93 -6.07
N TYR A 33 -21.94 -8.29 -5.27
CA TYR A 33 -22.38 -7.52 -4.10
C TYR A 33 -22.82 -6.11 -4.51
N GLU A 34 -23.77 -5.53 -3.79
CA GLU A 34 -24.08 -4.12 -3.91
C GLU A 34 -23.04 -3.31 -3.13
N VAL A 35 -22.26 -2.48 -3.82
CA VAL A 35 -21.13 -1.76 -3.22
C VAL A 35 -21.26 -0.26 -3.43
N ALA A 36 -21.02 0.49 -2.36
CA ALA A 36 -20.91 1.94 -2.41
C ALA A 36 -19.62 2.42 -1.74
N ILE A 37 -19.06 3.54 -2.21
CA ILE A 37 -17.97 4.28 -1.56
C ILE A 37 -18.47 5.66 -1.17
N ALA A 38 -18.32 6.01 0.11
CA ALA A 38 -18.55 7.35 0.64
C ALA A 38 -17.21 8.09 0.78
N SER A 39 -17.03 9.16 -0.01
CA SER A 39 -15.78 9.97 -0.03
C SER A 39 -16.03 11.38 -0.56
N ALA A 40 -15.00 12.25 -0.48
CA ALA A 40 -15.06 13.58 -1.09
C ALA A 40 -15.05 13.56 -2.64
N GLY A 41 -14.70 12.40 -3.25
CA GLY A 41 -14.56 12.20 -4.70
C GLY A 41 -13.09 12.12 -5.12
N GLY A 42 -12.85 11.96 -6.43
CA GLY A 42 -11.53 11.86 -7.05
C GLY A 42 -11.58 11.10 -8.37
N GLU A 43 -10.42 10.90 -8.99
CA GLU A 43 -10.26 10.37 -10.35
C GLU A 43 -10.77 8.94 -10.49
N TYR A 44 -10.70 8.11 -9.44
CA TYR A 44 -11.19 6.73 -9.47
C TYR A 44 -12.72 6.58 -9.61
N GLN A 45 -13.50 7.68 -9.57
CA GLN A 45 -14.96 7.60 -9.74
C GLN A 45 -15.37 6.97 -11.09
N GLU A 46 -14.62 7.24 -12.15
CA GLU A 46 -14.88 6.65 -13.47
C GLU A 46 -14.64 5.14 -13.47
N LEU A 47 -13.53 4.68 -12.87
CA LEU A 47 -13.25 3.25 -12.70
C LEU A 47 -14.35 2.58 -11.87
N MET A 48 -14.73 3.16 -10.75
CA MET A 48 -15.78 2.66 -9.88
C MET A 48 -17.10 2.48 -10.63
N ALA A 49 -17.49 3.47 -11.43
CA ALA A 49 -18.71 3.41 -12.24
C ALA A 49 -18.69 2.25 -13.24
N ARG A 50 -17.54 1.98 -13.89
CA ARG A 50 -17.38 0.83 -14.80
C ARG A 50 -17.62 -0.52 -14.13
N TYR A 51 -17.31 -0.64 -12.83
CA TYR A 51 -17.57 -1.84 -12.03
C TYR A 51 -18.95 -1.85 -11.34
N GLY A 52 -19.76 -0.79 -11.51
CA GLY A 52 -21.07 -0.68 -10.87
C GLY A 52 -21.00 -0.29 -9.39
N VAL A 53 -19.87 0.25 -8.92
CA VAL A 53 -19.72 0.77 -7.57
C VAL A 53 -20.32 2.17 -7.47
N MET A 54 -21.27 2.35 -6.56
CA MET A 54 -21.93 3.65 -6.32
C MET A 54 -21.00 4.61 -5.57
N HIS A 55 -20.91 5.86 -6.00
CA HIS A 55 -20.22 6.90 -5.24
C HIS A 55 -21.20 7.80 -4.49
N CYS A 56 -21.02 7.91 -3.18
CA CYS A 56 -21.78 8.80 -2.29
C CYS A 56 -20.86 9.93 -1.81
N LYS A 57 -21.17 11.18 -2.15
CA LYS A 57 -20.36 12.31 -1.71
C LYS A 57 -20.42 12.50 -0.20
N LEU A 58 -19.26 12.41 0.47
CA LEU A 58 -19.06 12.58 1.91
C LEU A 58 -17.70 13.22 2.17
N ASP A 59 -17.69 14.50 2.53
CA ASP A 59 -16.47 15.20 2.93
C ASP A 59 -16.22 15.00 4.44
N GLN A 60 -15.10 14.36 4.75
CA GLN A 60 -14.65 14.04 6.11
C GLN A 60 -13.40 14.84 6.52
N ALA A 61 -13.09 15.95 5.82
CA ALA A 61 -11.98 16.80 6.20
C ALA A 61 -12.10 17.23 7.67
N ARG A 62 -10.98 17.15 8.40
CA ARG A 62 -10.93 17.31 9.87
C ARG A 62 -11.08 18.78 10.30
N THR A 63 -12.10 19.45 9.79
CA THR A 63 -12.51 20.76 10.28
C THR A 63 -13.84 20.62 11.06
N PRO A 64 -14.08 21.38 12.14
CA PRO A 64 -15.31 21.29 12.91
C PRO A 64 -16.58 21.44 12.05
N ILE A 65 -16.54 22.35 11.07
CA ILE A 65 -17.67 22.63 10.17
C ILE A 65 -17.96 21.42 9.26
N ASN A 66 -16.90 20.79 8.70
CA ASN A 66 -17.07 19.63 7.83
C ASN A 66 -17.59 18.42 8.61
N LEU A 67 -17.08 18.19 9.83
CA LEU A 67 -17.57 17.10 10.67
C LEU A 67 -19.04 17.29 11.07
N LEU A 68 -19.49 18.52 11.35
CA LEU A 68 -20.91 18.83 11.60
C LEU A 68 -21.79 18.56 10.37
N LYS A 69 -21.29 18.86 9.15
CA LYS A 69 -22.00 18.57 7.89
C LYS A 69 -21.94 17.10 7.50
N ALA A 70 -20.85 16.42 7.84
CA ALA A 70 -20.64 14.99 7.53
C ALA A 70 -21.66 14.11 8.29
N ALA A 71 -21.99 14.42 9.53
CA ALA A 71 -22.88 13.60 10.34
C ALA A 71 -24.28 13.40 9.74
N PRO A 72 -25.05 14.43 9.39
CA PRO A 72 -26.37 14.24 8.75
C PRO A 72 -26.25 13.61 7.37
N ARG A 73 -25.20 13.95 6.59
CA ARG A 73 -24.97 13.35 5.27
C ARG A 73 -24.65 11.86 5.37
N TYR A 74 -23.82 11.46 6.30
CA TYR A 74 -23.54 10.05 6.57
C TYR A 74 -24.82 9.27 6.93
N ARG A 75 -25.65 9.80 7.84
CA ARG A 75 -26.92 9.17 8.22
C ARG A 75 -27.86 9.01 7.02
N ALA A 76 -27.95 10.03 6.16
CA ALA A 76 -28.76 9.95 4.94
C ALA A 76 -28.24 8.84 4.00
N ILE A 77 -26.92 8.74 3.78
CA ILE A 77 -26.30 7.68 2.97
C ILE A 77 -26.63 6.30 3.54
N VAL A 78 -26.44 6.10 4.85
CA VAL A 78 -26.74 4.81 5.50
C VAL A 78 -28.22 4.48 5.44
N GLN A 79 -29.10 5.45 5.60
CA GLN A 79 -30.56 5.26 5.52
C GLN A 79 -31.02 4.89 4.10
N GLU A 80 -30.44 5.50 3.07
CA GLU A 80 -30.76 5.24 1.67
C GLU A 80 -30.17 3.91 1.20
N PHE A 81 -28.87 3.70 1.45
CA PHE A 81 -28.14 2.52 0.98
C PHE A 81 -28.40 1.27 1.81
N GLN A 82 -28.76 1.40 3.11
CA GLN A 82 -29.01 0.30 4.06
C GLN A 82 -27.92 -0.78 4.04
N PRO A 83 -26.65 -0.44 4.35
CA PRO A 83 -25.55 -1.39 4.30
C PRO A 83 -25.70 -2.50 5.36
N ASP A 84 -25.30 -3.72 5.01
CA ASP A 84 -25.05 -4.81 5.97
C ASP A 84 -23.69 -4.61 6.65
N ILE A 85 -22.70 -4.14 5.86
CA ILE A 85 -21.32 -3.87 6.29
C ILE A 85 -20.97 -2.42 5.99
N VAL A 86 -20.41 -1.75 6.99
CA VAL A 86 -19.68 -0.49 6.81
C VAL A 86 -18.19 -0.78 7.02
N HIS A 87 -17.37 -0.57 6.00
CA HIS A 87 -15.93 -0.79 6.05
C HIS A 87 -15.18 0.53 5.98
N ALA A 88 -14.57 0.95 7.08
CA ALA A 88 -13.82 2.18 7.17
C ALA A 88 -12.30 1.94 7.02
N HIS A 89 -11.67 2.62 6.07
CA HIS A 89 -10.24 2.53 5.79
C HIS A 89 -9.41 3.59 6.53
N MET A 90 -10.08 4.54 7.16
CA MET A 90 -9.45 5.61 7.91
C MET A 90 -10.16 5.87 9.24
N MET A 91 -9.41 6.35 10.23
CA MET A 91 -9.90 6.59 11.59
C MET A 91 -11.14 7.48 11.64
N THR A 92 -11.21 8.55 10.84
CA THR A 92 -12.35 9.47 10.82
C THR A 92 -13.64 8.72 10.45
N GLY A 93 -13.56 7.82 9.45
CA GLY A 93 -14.68 6.97 9.05
C GLY A 93 -15.14 6.01 10.15
N VAL A 94 -14.19 5.40 10.88
CA VAL A 94 -14.52 4.52 12.03
C VAL A 94 -15.26 5.27 13.11
N VAL A 95 -14.75 6.45 13.51
CA VAL A 95 -15.36 7.27 14.56
C VAL A 95 -16.75 7.72 14.13
N LEU A 96 -16.89 8.22 12.91
CA LEU A 96 -18.20 8.65 12.35
C LEU A 96 -19.19 7.49 12.34
N ALA A 97 -18.82 6.34 11.78
CA ALA A 97 -19.67 5.17 11.70
C ALA A 97 -20.04 4.63 13.10
N ARG A 98 -19.11 4.61 14.05
CA ARG A 98 -19.37 4.11 15.40
C ARG A 98 -20.31 5.00 16.19
N VAL A 99 -20.12 6.33 16.12
CA VAL A 99 -20.92 7.31 16.88
C VAL A 99 -22.34 7.42 16.30
N LEU A 100 -22.47 7.36 14.98
CA LEU A 100 -23.76 7.55 14.29
C LEU A 100 -24.50 6.24 14.00
N ARG A 101 -24.06 5.11 14.56
CA ARG A 101 -24.67 3.79 14.36
C ARG A 101 -26.09 3.64 14.94
N VAL A 102 -26.45 4.51 15.89
CA VAL A 102 -27.74 4.41 16.59
C VAL A 102 -28.92 4.43 15.60
N GLY A 103 -29.73 3.36 15.65
CA GLY A 103 -30.87 3.15 14.76
C GLY A 103 -30.54 2.43 13.44
N PHE A 104 -29.28 1.97 13.26
CA PHE A 104 -28.86 1.21 12.08
C PHE A 104 -28.26 -0.15 12.47
N GLY A 105 -28.53 -1.19 11.66
CA GLY A 105 -28.19 -2.59 11.93
C GLY A 105 -26.88 -3.09 11.29
N TYR A 106 -26.04 -2.22 10.71
CA TYR A 106 -24.81 -2.68 10.03
C TYR A 106 -23.71 -3.15 11.01
N ALA A 107 -22.87 -4.04 10.54
CA ALA A 107 -21.61 -4.36 11.20
C ALA A 107 -20.49 -3.40 10.72
N LEU A 108 -19.63 -2.97 11.65
CA LEU A 108 -18.52 -2.05 11.37
C LEU A 108 -17.20 -2.81 11.29
N VAL A 109 -16.53 -2.73 10.14
CA VAL A 109 -15.18 -3.25 9.92
C VAL A 109 -14.23 -2.08 9.70
N SER A 110 -13.00 -2.22 10.16
CA SER A 110 -11.94 -1.28 9.86
C SER A 110 -10.71 -2.00 9.32
N THR A 111 -9.98 -1.39 8.37
CA THR A 111 -8.66 -1.86 7.95
C THR A 111 -7.58 -0.88 8.42
N VAL A 112 -6.62 -1.40 9.17
CA VAL A 112 -5.44 -0.65 9.61
C VAL A 112 -4.36 -0.79 8.56
N HIS A 113 -4.26 0.21 7.68
CA HIS A 113 -3.25 0.29 6.63
C HIS A 113 -1.90 0.82 7.15
N ASN A 114 -1.93 1.62 8.20
CA ASN A 114 -0.75 2.04 8.97
C ASN A 114 -1.16 2.40 10.40
N GLU A 115 -0.20 2.30 11.33
CA GLU A 115 -0.40 2.57 12.75
C GLU A 115 0.58 3.61 13.30
N PHE A 116 1.14 4.48 12.44
CA PHE A 116 2.18 5.44 12.84
C PHE A 116 1.68 6.47 13.86
N GLN A 117 0.40 6.81 13.83
CA GLN A 117 -0.21 7.74 14.78
C GLN A 117 -0.79 7.01 15.98
N ARG A 118 -0.69 7.63 17.19
CA ARG A 118 -1.32 7.09 18.40
C ARG A 118 -2.83 6.91 18.26
N SER A 119 -3.48 7.80 17.54
CA SER A 119 -4.91 7.76 17.25
C SER A 119 -5.36 6.55 16.43
N ALA A 120 -4.45 5.79 15.80
CA ALA A 120 -4.78 4.55 15.11
C ALA A 120 -5.48 3.54 16.03
N MET A 121 -5.33 3.62 17.35
CA MET A 121 -6.07 2.78 18.31
C MET A 121 -7.60 2.93 18.18
N LEU A 122 -8.10 4.07 17.69
CA LEU A 122 -9.54 4.28 17.44
C LEU A 122 -10.10 3.35 16.33
N MET A 123 -9.25 2.78 15.49
CA MET A 123 -9.66 1.73 14.55
C MET A 123 -10.27 0.52 15.29
N GLY A 124 -9.86 0.26 16.54
CA GLY A 124 -10.41 -0.77 17.43
C GLY A 124 -11.87 -0.56 17.86
N TRP A 125 -12.49 0.58 17.53
CA TRP A 125 -13.92 0.81 17.77
C TRP A 125 -14.82 0.02 16.80
N ALA A 126 -14.25 -0.55 15.76
CA ALA A 126 -14.94 -1.47 14.87
C ALA A 126 -15.31 -2.81 15.56
N ASP A 127 -16.26 -3.53 15.00
CA ASP A 127 -16.65 -4.87 15.45
C ASP A 127 -15.56 -5.91 15.08
N ARG A 128 -14.90 -5.72 13.91
CA ARG A 128 -13.67 -6.40 13.49
C ARG A 128 -12.66 -5.41 12.95
N VAL A 129 -11.39 -5.72 13.15
CA VAL A 129 -10.25 -4.90 12.71
C VAL A 129 -9.36 -5.78 11.83
N ILE A 130 -9.26 -5.44 10.57
CA ILE A 130 -8.34 -6.06 9.62
C ILE A 130 -6.98 -5.36 9.75
N ALA A 131 -5.93 -6.13 9.95
CA ALA A 131 -4.55 -5.69 9.91
C ALA A 131 -3.88 -6.18 8.63
N VAL A 132 -3.20 -5.30 7.90
CA VAL A 132 -2.60 -5.60 6.60
C VAL A 132 -1.33 -6.47 6.66
N SER A 133 -0.88 -6.81 7.87
CA SER A 133 0.22 -7.73 8.16
C SER A 133 0.13 -8.23 9.60
N LYS A 134 0.83 -9.33 9.90
CA LYS A 134 0.99 -9.82 11.29
C LYS A 134 1.66 -8.79 12.18
N ALA A 135 2.65 -8.06 11.62
CA ALA A 135 3.34 -6.98 12.32
C ALA A 135 2.38 -5.88 12.77
N VAL A 136 1.48 -5.43 11.88
CA VAL A 136 0.42 -4.45 12.21
C VAL A 136 -0.54 -5.02 13.25
N ALA A 137 -0.98 -6.28 13.11
CA ALA A 137 -1.87 -6.92 14.09
C ALA A 137 -1.23 -6.96 15.50
N GLN A 138 0.03 -7.36 15.60
CA GLN A 138 0.78 -7.37 16.86
C GLN A 138 0.94 -5.95 17.45
N SER A 139 1.23 -4.97 16.60
CA SER A 139 1.31 -3.56 17.02
C SER A 139 -0.02 -3.08 17.60
N MET A 140 -1.14 -3.39 16.94
CA MET A 140 -2.47 -2.99 17.40
C MET A 140 -2.90 -3.73 18.67
N ALA A 141 -2.54 -5.01 18.82
CA ALA A 141 -2.76 -5.78 20.06
C ALA A 141 -2.00 -5.16 21.24
N ARG A 142 -0.71 -4.78 21.05
CA ARG A 142 0.08 -4.07 22.07
C ARG A 142 -0.51 -2.71 22.47
N ARG A 143 -1.29 -2.08 21.59
CA ARG A 143 -2.02 -0.83 21.84
C ARG A 143 -3.36 -1.04 22.55
N GLY A 144 -3.72 -2.30 22.85
CA GLY A 144 -4.91 -2.65 23.64
C GLY A 144 -6.13 -3.03 22.80
N ILE A 145 -6.01 -3.27 21.49
CA ILE A 145 -7.11 -3.84 20.71
C ILE A 145 -7.21 -5.35 21.03
N PRO A 146 -8.39 -5.85 21.46
CA PRO A 146 -8.57 -7.25 21.78
C PRO A 146 -8.24 -8.18 20.59
N GLN A 147 -7.50 -9.26 20.83
CA GLN A 147 -7.09 -10.20 19.78
C GLN A 147 -8.27 -10.84 19.04
N ASN A 148 -9.40 -11.09 19.74
CA ASN A 148 -10.61 -11.65 19.13
C ASN A 148 -11.25 -10.73 18.09
N LYS A 149 -10.93 -9.43 18.09
CA LYS A 149 -11.37 -8.48 17.07
C LYS A 149 -10.41 -8.42 15.86
N LEU A 150 -9.15 -8.78 16.05
CA LEU A 150 -8.13 -8.67 15.01
C LEU A 150 -8.21 -9.82 14.00
N ARG A 151 -8.10 -9.50 12.73
CA ARG A 151 -7.93 -10.44 11.63
C ARG A 151 -6.76 -9.97 10.78
N VAL A 152 -5.87 -10.86 10.40
CA VAL A 152 -4.80 -10.55 9.47
C VAL A 152 -5.31 -10.88 8.07
N VAL A 153 -5.31 -9.87 7.21
CA VAL A 153 -5.50 -10.02 5.77
C VAL A 153 -4.32 -9.31 5.13
N ASN A 154 -3.30 -10.07 4.78
CA ASN A 154 -2.10 -9.51 4.17
C ASN A 154 -2.47 -8.81 2.87
N ASN A 155 -1.87 -7.66 2.60
CA ASN A 155 -2.10 -6.95 1.36
C ASN A 155 -1.61 -7.72 0.13
N GLY A 156 -2.03 -7.28 -1.04
CA GLY A 156 -1.60 -7.73 -2.36
C GLY A 156 -2.12 -6.75 -3.40
N THR A 157 -1.44 -6.65 -4.53
CA THR A 157 -1.76 -5.69 -5.59
C THR A 157 -1.90 -6.34 -6.97
N LEU A 158 -1.51 -7.62 -7.10
CA LEU A 158 -1.50 -8.30 -8.38
C LEU A 158 -2.92 -8.56 -8.88
N GLY A 159 -3.15 -8.34 -10.17
CA GLY A 159 -4.48 -8.45 -10.77
C GLY A 159 -5.43 -7.30 -10.36
N SER A 160 -4.89 -6.15 -9.96
CA SER A 160 -5.68 -4.98 -9.58
C SER A 160 -6.59 -4.50 -10.71
N PRO A 161 -7.88 -4.18 -10.42
CA PRO A 161 -8.78 -3.53 -11.37
C PRO A 161 -8.28 -2.16 -11.88
N ARG A 162 -7.35 -1.52 -11.16
CA ARG A 162 -6.78 -0.21 -11.50
C ARG A 162 -5.69 -0.28 -12.56
N THR A 163 -5.07 -1.44 -12.75
CA THR A 163 -3.91 -1.61 -13.63
C THR A 163 -4.24 -2.52 -14.81
N ARG A 164 -3.50 -2.35 -15.89
CA ARG A 164 -3.48 -3.31 -17.01
C ARG A 164 -2.66 -4.55 -16.60
N GLN A 165 -2.72 -5.59 -17.40
CA GLN A 165 -1.81 -6.74 -17.25
C GLN A 165 -0.36 -6.28 -17.46
N LEU A 166 0.59 -6.85 -16.70
CA LEU A 166 1.99 -6.40 -16.72
C LEU A 166 2.60 -6.46 -18.14
N GLN A 167 2.21 -7.46 -18.94
CA GLN A 167 2.69 -7.67 -20.31
C GLN A 167 2.24 -6.59 -21.30
N GLU A 168 1.24 -5.79 -20.94
CA GLU A 168 0.73 -4.69 -21.78
C GLU A 168 1.55 -3.38 -21.62
N TYR A 169 2.46 -3.35 -20.63
CA TYR A 169 3.31 -2.19 -20.42
C TYR A 169 4.62 -2.31 -21.21
N GLN A 170 5.06 -1.20 -21.80
CA GLN A 170 6.37 -1.09 -22.40
C GLN A 170 7.38 -0.62 -21.36
N PRO A 171 8.50 -1.35 -21.15
CA PRO A 171 9.55 -0.93 -20.22
C PRO A 171 10.06 0.48 -20.53
N MET A 172 10.45 1.22 -19.49
CA MET A 172 11.18 2.48 -19.67
C MET A 172 12.56 2.21 -20.24
N PRO A 173 13.09 3.09 -21.12
CA PRO A 173 14.46 2.98 -21.64
C PRO A 173 15.49 3.49 -20.60
N LEU A 174 15.67 2.72 -19.51
CA LEU A 174 16.61 3.06 -18.45
C LEU A 174 18.04 2.66 -18.82
N GLU A 175 19.03 3.44 -18.39
CA GLU A 175 20.43 3.05 -18.41
C GLU A 175 20.68 1.97 -17.36
N ARG A 176 21.53 0.98 -17.70
CA ARG A 176 21.66 -0.24 -16.90
C ARG A 176 23.12 -0.52 -16.54
N PRO A 177 23.37 -1.17 -15.38
CA PRO A 177 22.40 -1.73 -14.41
C PRO A 177 21.51 -0.68 -13.76
N ALA A 178 20.19 -0.92 -13.74
CA ALA A 178 19.20 -0.01 -13.19
C ALA A 178 18.81 -0.42 -11.76
N ILE A 179 19.10 0.43 -10.80
CA ILE A 179 18.62 0.33 -9.41
C ILE A 179 17.45 1.29 -9.27
N ALA A 180 16.32 0.83 -8.75
CA ALA A 180 15.16 1.71 -8.60
C ALA A 180 14.44 1.56 -7.26
N THR A 181 13.78 2.63 -6.85
CA THR A 181 12.73 2.60 -5.83
C THR A 181 11.49 3.31 -6.33
N VAL A 182 10.31 2.80 -6.00
CA VAL A 182 9.02 3.44 -6.26
C VAL A 182 8.36 3.72 -4.92
N ALA A 183 8.42 4.96 -4.47
CA ALA A 183 7.96 5.35 -3.14
C ALA A 183 7.61 6.84 -3.06
N GLY A 184 6.69 7.20 -2.17
CA GLY A 184 6.54 8.62 -1.80
C GLY A 184 7.82 9.16 -1.17
N MET A 185 8.22 10.37 -1.53
CA MET A 185 9.44 11.03 -1.04
C MET A 185 9.24 11.54 0.40
N TYR A 186 9.27 10.62 1.35
CA TYR A 186 9.21 10.86 2.80
C TYR A 186 10.47 10.30 3.47
N ARG A 187 10.99 10.97 4.51
CA ARG A 187 12.16 10.50 5.29
C ARG A 187 12.05 9.05 5.73
N ARG A 188 10.87 8.64 6.19
CA ARG A 188 10.61 7.26 6.63
C ARG A 188 10.79 6.19 5.54
N LYS A 189 10.93 6.58 4.26
CA LYS A 189 11.13 5.66 3.13
C LYS A 189 12.60 5.32 2.88
N GLY A 190 13.53 5.89 3.66
CA GLY A 190 14.94 5.55 3.59
C GLY A 190 15.64 5.97 2.29
N ILE A 191 15.08 7.00 1.61
CA ILE A 191 15.67 7.51 0.35
C ILE A 191 17.08 8.07 0.58
N ALA A 192 17.31 8.69 1.75
CA ALA A 192 18.62 9.22 2.11
C ALA A 192 19.68 8.11 2.20
N GLU A 193 19.34 7.01 2.87
CA GLU A 193 20.20 5.84 3.02
C GLU A 193 20.45 5.15 1.68
N LEU A 194 19.46 5.13 0.79
CA LEU A 194 19.63 4.57 -0.55
C LEU A 194 20.57 5.42 -1.40
N ILE A 195 20.45 6.74 -1.37
CA ILE A 195 21.37 7.66 -2.06
C ILE A 195 22.79 7.48 -1.52
N GLU A 196 22.98 7.39 -0.20
CA GLU A 196 24.26 7.18 0.44
C GLU A 196 24.85 5.82 0.05
N ALA A 197 24.08 4.75 0.10
CA ALA A 197 24.50 3.40 -0.30
C ALA A 197 24.94 3.36 -1.77
N PHE A 198 24.19 3.98 -2.67
CA PHE A 198 24.55 4.08 -4.08
C PHE A 198 25.86 4.85 -4.28
N ALA A 199 26.03 5.98 -3.59
CA ALA A 199 27.27 6.77 -3.69
C ALA A 199 28.53 5.99 -3.23
N GLN A 200 28.37 5.09 -2.24
CA GLN A 200 29.48 4.24 -1.75
C GLN A 200 29.98 3.24 -2.81
N ILE A 201 29.07 2.66 -3.60
CA ILE A 201 29.41 1.61 -4.58
C ILE A 201 29.68 2.14 -5.98
N ALA A 202 29.30 3.36 -6.27
CA ALA A 202 29.23 3.88 -7.63
C ALA A 202 30.58 4.02 -8.33
N ALA A 203 31.71 4.05 -7.60
CA ALA A 203 33.05 4.02 -8.18
C ALA A 203 33.43 2.62 -8.70
N GLU A 204 32.91 1.57 -8.05
CA GLU A 204 33.13 0.17 -8.46
C GLU A 204 32.23 -0.21 -9.64
N PHE A 205 31.02 0.41 -9.73
CA PHE A 205 30.02 0.15 -10.78
C PHE A 205 29.73 1.44 -11.57
N PRO A 206 30.60 1.85 -12.50
CA PRO A 206 30.52 3.14 -13.20
C PRO A 206 29.30 3.26 -14.10
N ASP A 207 28.75 2.14 -14.58
CA ASP A 207 27.59 2.10 -15.48
C ASP A 207 26.24 1.99 -14.71
N ALA A 208 26.26 1.82 -13.38
CA ALA A 208 25.04 1.70 -12.60
C ALA A 208 24.34 3.05 -12.40
N HIS A 209 23.02 3.07 -12.52
CA HIS A 209 22.15 4.23 -12.33
C HIS A 209 21.09 3.99 -11.27
N LEU A 210 20.75 5.04 -10.51
CA LEU A 210 19.71 5.03 -9.48
C LEU A 210 18.51 5.86 -9.92
N TYR A 211 17.33 5.24 -9.94
CA TYR A 211 16.05 5.86 -10.31
C TYR A 211 15.13 5.98 -9.09
N LEU A 212 14.79 7.21 -8.72
CA LEU A 212 13.93 7.55 -7.59
C LEU A 212 12.57 7.97 -8.14
N VAL A 213 11.63 7.01 -8.19
CA VAL A 213 10.29 7.18 -8.77
C VAL A 213 9.30 7.51 -7.67
N GLY A 214 8.66 8.67 -7.77
CA GLY A 214 7.68 9.17 -6.83
C GLY A 214 7.86 10.64 -6.50
N ASN A 215 6.98 11.17 -5.67
CA ASN A 215 7.03 12.55 -5.21
C ASN A 215 6.67 12.63 -3.72
N GLY A 216 6.93 13.75 -3.07
CA GLY A 216 6.60 13.94 -1.66
C GLY A 216 7.26 15.17 -1.05
N PRO A 217 6.91 15.49 0.20
CA PRO A 217 7.33 16.75 0.85
C PRO A 217 8.83 16.85 1.12
N ASP A 218 9.56 15.73 1.18
CA ASP A 218 10.99 15.73 1.48
C ASP A 218 11.85 15.63 0.20
N ARG A 219 11.26 15.73 -1.01
CA ARG A 219 11.96 15.59 -2.30
C ARG A 219 13.14 16.54 -2.44
N GLU A 220 12.94 17.82 -2.16
CA GLU A 220 14.00 18.85 -2.28
C GLU A 220 15.22 18.52 -1.40
N MET A 221 14.98 17.96 -0.21
CA MET A 221 16.06 17.52 0.69
C MET A 221 16.87 16.37 0.08
N PHE A 222 16.20 15.40 -0.56
CA PHE A 222 16.90 14.28 -1.23
C PHE A 222 17.63 14.72 -2.50
N GLU A 223 17.08 15.63 -3.28
CA GLU A 223 17.75 16.24 -4.44
C GLU A 223 19.01 16.99 -4.00
N ALA A 224 18.95 17.79 -2.93
CA ALA A 224 20.12 18.47 -2.37
C ALA A 224 21.19 17.47 -1.89
N GLN A 225 20.79 16.36 -1.25
CA GLN A 225 21.72 15.29 -0.85
C GLN A 225 22.38 14.67 -2.09
N ALA A 226 21.62 14.27 -3.10
CA ALA A 226 22.16 13.68 -4.33
C ALA A 226 23.15 14.63 -5.05
N GLN A 227 22.82 15.94 -5.13
CA GLN A 227 23.68 16.96 -5.71
C GLN A 227 25.03 17.11 -4.99
N SER A 228 25.09 16.79 -3.69
CA SER A 228 26.33 16.82 -2.91
C SER A 228 27.22 15.61 -3.13
N THR A 229 26.74 14.58 -3.83
CA THR A 229 27.53 13.37 -4.14
C THR A 229 28.31 13.51 -5.45
N PRO A 230 29.46 12.80 -5.60
CA PRO A 230 30.22 12.79 -6.85
C PRO A 230 29.49 12.06 -8.00
N VAL A 231 28.36 11.41 -7.72
CA VAL A 231 27.62 10.55 -8.65
C VAL A 231 26.25 11.11 -9.00
N ARG A 232 26.02 12.40 -8.74
CA ARG A 232 24.76 13.10 -8.95
C ARG A 232 24.17 12.91 -10.36
N ASP A 233 25.00 12.82 -11.38
CA ASP A 233 24.55 12.68 -12.77
C ASP A 233 23.98 11.28 -13.08
N ARG A 234 24.13 10.33 -12.16
CA ARG A 234 23.58 8.97 -12.24
C ARG A 234 22.42 8.71 -11.24
N ILE A 235 21.94 9.75 -10.57
CA ILE A 235 20.79 9.68 -9.67
C ILE A 235 19.63 10.48 -10.29
N HIS A 236 18.59 9.76 -10.68
CA HIS A 236 17.47 10.31 -11.44
C HIS A 236 16.22 10.44 -10.55
N PHE A 237 15.64 11.64 -10.48
CA PHE A 237 14.41 11.92 -9.75
C PHE A 237 13.24 12.01 -10.76
N GLU A 238 12.53 10.92 -10.95
CA GLU A 238 11.52 10.73 -12.00
C GLU A 238 10.17 11.39 -11.69
N GLY A 239 9.96 11.82 -10.44
CA GLY A 239 8.69 12.37 -10.00
C GLY A 239 7.61 11.31 -9.90
N PHE A 240 6.35 11.75 -9.73
CA PHE A 240 5.20 10.85 -9.72
C PHE A 240 4.98 10.27 -11.12
N GLN A 241 4.85 8.96 -11.19
CA GLN A 241 4.57 8.24 -12.42
C GLN A 241 3.25 7.48 -12.26
N PRO A 242 2.29 7.68 -13.16
CA PRO A 242 1.00 6.97 -13.11
C PRO A 242 1.14 5.49 -13.46
N GLU A 243 2.17 5.12 -14.23
CA GLU A 243 2.48 3.74 -14.65
C GLU A 243 3.87 3.31 -14.14
N PRO A 244 4.06 3.11 -12.81
CA PRO A 244 5.35 2.71 -12.23
C PRO A 244 5.79 1.33 -12.72
N GLN A 245 4.89 0.49 -13.22
CA GLN A 245 5.17 -0.82 -13.82
C GLN A 245 6.19 -0.72 -14.95
N ARG A 246 6.18 0.36 -15.72
CA ARG A 246 7.15 0.60 -16.81
C ARG A 246 8.58 0.71 -16.29
N TYR A 247 8.76 1.35 -15.12
CA TYR A 247 10.06 1.44 -14.44
C TYR A 247 10.45 0.10 -13.84
N LEU A 248 9.53 -0.59 -13.16
CA LEU A 248 9.80 -1.90 -12.56
C LEU A 248 10.24 -2.94 -13.61
N LEU A 249 9.60 -2.96 -14.78
CA LEU A 249 9.99 -3.86 -15.90
C LEU A 249 11.42 -3.60 -16.44
N ALA A 250 11.95 -2.38 -16.26
CA ALA A 250 13.29 -2.02 -16.70
C ALA A 250 14.34 -2.11 -15.57
N THR A 251 13.92 -2.38 -14.33
CA THR A 251 14.74 -2.38 -13.13
C THR A 251 15.46 -3.72 -12.94
N ASP A 252 16.75 -3.69 -12.67
CA ASP A 252 17.51 -4.88 -12.28
C ASP A 252 17.41 -5.17 -10.80
N ILE A 253 17.55 -4.14 -9.96
CA ILE A 253 17.50 -4.24 -8.51
C ILE A 253 16.52 -3.22 -7.97
N PHE A 254 15.45 -3.70 -7.37
CA PHE A 254 14.48 -2.86 -6.67
C PHE A 254 14.85 -2.73 -5.19
N VAL A 255 14.83 -1.50 -4.65
CA VAL A 255 15.19 -1.24 -3.25
C VAL A 255 14.03 -0.59 -2.51
N LEU A 256 13.64 -1.17 -1.35
CA LEU A 256 12.71 -0.55 -0.41
C LEU A 256 13.37 -0.37 0.95
N ALA A 257 14.06 0.76 1.14
CA ALA A 257 14.87 1.08 2.32
C ALA A 257 14.06 1.65 3.50
N SER A 258 12.77 1.40 3.59
CA SER A 258 11.85 2.02 4.55
C SER A 258 12.27 1.80 6.01
N HIS A 259 12.21 2.85 6.84
CA HIS A 259 12.38 2.76 8.30
C HIS A 259 11.12 2.17 8.96
N ARG A 260 9.96 2.37 8.36
CA ARG A 260 8.66 1.86 8.80
C ARG A 260 7.80 1.57 7.58
N GLU A 261 7.25 0.36 7.51
CA GLU A 261 6.41 -0.09 6.38
C GLU A 261 5.40 -1.15 6.80
N PRO A 262 4.11 -0.87 6.84
CA PRO A 262 3.10 -1.82 7.28
C PRO A 262 3.04 -3.12 6.47
N PHE A 263 3.34 -3.05 5.15
CA PHE A 263 3.42 -4.21 4.26
C PHE A 263 4.38 -3.98 3.09
N GLY A 264 4.27 -2.83 2.40
CA GLY A 264 5.07 -2.54 1.21
C GLY A 264 4.41 -3.02 -0.08
N LEU A 265 3.26 -2.46 -0.44
CA LEU A 265 2.47 -2.84 -1.63
C LEU A 265 3.31 -2.97 -2.91
N VAL A 266 4.25 -2.05 -3.11
CA VAL A 266 5.13 -2.03 -4.28
C VAL A 266 6.05 -3.25 -4.37
N LEU A 267 6.28 -3.97 -3.27
CA LEU A 267 7.05 -5.21 -3.29
C LEU A 267 6.34 -6.29 -4.11
N SER A 268 5.00 -6.36 -4.03
CA SER A 268 4.22 -7.28 -4.88
C SER A 268 4.44 -6.95 -6.37
N GLU A 269 4.40 -5.67 -6.73
CA GLU A 269 4.58 -5.19 -8.09
C GLU A 269 6.02 -5.42 -8.59
N ALA A 270 7.03 -5.19 -7.73
CA ALA A 270 8.43 -5.44 -8.05
C ALA A 270 8.74 -6.94 -8.22
N ARG A 271 8.11 -7.80 -7.42
CA ARG A 271 8.19 -9.26 -7.53
C ARG A 271 7.58 -9.73 -8.86
N GLU A 272 6.39 -9.25 -9.21
CA GLU A 272 5.74 -9.58 -10.49
C GLU A 272 6.59 -9.15 -11.69
N ALA A 273 7.23 -7.97 -11.61
CA ALA A 273 8.10 -7.45 -12.66
C ALA A 273 9.44 -8.20 -12.78
N GLY A 274 9.79 -9.09 -11.85
CA GLY A 274 11.01 -9.88 -11.86
C GLY A 274 12.25 -9.08 -11.47
N CYS A 275 12.12 -8.10 -10.59
CA CYS A 275 13.25 -7.40 -10.00
C CYS A 275 13.95 -8.28 -8.94
N ALA A 276 15.27 -8.24 -8.85
CA ALA A 276 15.95 -8.65 -7.63
C ALA A 276 15.65 -7.61 -6.53
N ILE A 277 15.28 -8.05 -5.32
CA ILE A 277 14.77 -7.13 -4.30
C ILE A 277 15.73 -7.06 -3.12
N ILE A 278 16.05 -5.82 -2.70
CA ILE A 278 16.69 -5.52 -1.40
C ILE A 278 15.70 -4.68 -0.61
N ALA A 279 15.38 -5.07 0.63
CA ALA A 279 14.45 -4.31 1.45
C ALA A 279 14.84 -4.30 2.93
N SER A 280 14.38 -3.29 3.66
CA SER A 280 14.59 -3.21 5.10
C SER A 280 13.85 -4.31 5.86
N ASN A 281 14.51 -4.96 6.81
CA ASN A 281 13.91 -5.95 7.71
C ASN A 281 13.09 -5.24 8.81
N VAL A 282 11.93 -4.69 8.44
CA VAL A 282 11.08 -3.90 9.35
C VAL A 282 9.58 -4.12 9.07
N ASP A 283 8.81 -4.09 10.16
CA ASP A 283 7.34 -4.18 10.17
C ASP A 283 6.82 -5.35 9.28
N GLY A 284 6.04 -5.08 8.22
CA GLY A 284 5.45 -6.08 7.33
C GLY A 284 6.26 -6.41 6.07
N ILE A 285 7.44 -5.80 5.88
CA ILE A 285 8.30 -6.10 4.72
C ILE A 285 8.73 -7.57 4.65
N PRO A 286 9.19 -8.21 5.76
CA PRO A 286 9.53 -9.62 5.72
C PRO A 286 8.38 -10.50 5.24
N GLU A 287 7.14 -10.22 5.69
CA GLU A 287 5.96 -10.97 5.25
C GLU A 287 5.74 -10.84 3.73
N ALA A 288 5.89 -9.63 3.17
CA ALA A 288 5.75 -9.39 1.72
C ALA A 288 6.83 -10.08 0.88
N LEU A 289 7.96 -10.46 1.49
CA LEU A 289 9.08 -11.14 0.87
C LEU A 289 9.25 -12.61 1.31
N ASP A 290 8.15 -13.26 1.73
CA ASP A 290 8.16 -14.67 2.18
C ASP A 290 9.26 -14.93 3.23
N ASP A 291 9.33 -14.06 4.24
CA ASP A 291 10.34 -14.07 5.31
C ASP A 291 11.80 -14.07 4.79
N GLY A 292 12.04 -13.35 3.67
CA GLY A 292 13.36 -13.18 3.06
C GLY A 292 13.68 -14.19 1.95
N GLN A 293 12.74 -15.07 1.57
CA GLN A 293 12.94 -16.00 0.46
C GLN A 293 12.82 -15.30 -0.90
N ALA A 294 12.04 -14.23 -0.99
CA ALA A 294 11.79 -13.48 -2.22
C ALA A 294 12.58 -12.15 -2.32
N GLY A 295 13.57 -11.94 -1.45
CA GLY A 295 14.43 -10.74 -1.47
C GLY A 295 15.39 -10.68 -0.30
N ILE A 296 16.45 -9.90 -0.46
CA ILE A 296 17.49 -9.70 0.56
C ILE A 296 16.97 -8.71 1.60
N LEU A 297 16.93 -9.13 2.87
CA LEU A 297 16.55 -8.29 3.99
C LEU A 297 17.78 -7.69 4.68
N VAL A 298 17.81 -6.36 4.82
CA VAL A 298 18.89 -5.60 5.48
C VAL A 298 18.35 -4.84 6.69
N PRO A 299 19.17 -4.49 7.69
CA PRO A 299 18.72 -3.65 8.80
C PRO A 299 18.20 -2.30 8.29
N PRO A 300 17.13 -1.75 8.90
CA PRO A 300 16.64 -0.41 8.56
C PRO A 300 17.64 0.67 8.97
N SER A 301 17.68 1.79 8.25
CA SER A 301 18.58 2.92 8.49
C SER A 301 20.08 2.54 8.42
N ASP A 302 20.45 1.57 7.59
CA ASP A 302 21.80 1.06 7.44
C ASP A 302 22.24 1.13 5.98
N SER A 303 22.82 2.27 5.58
CA SER A 303 23.34 2.50 4.22
C SER A 303 24.49 1.57 3.87
N GLN A 304 25.29 1.13 4.86
CA GLN A 304 26.42 0.21 4.62
C GLN A 304 25.93 -1.20 4.26
N SER A 305 24.92 -1.72 4.96
CA SER A 305 24.31 -3.02 4.62
C SER A 305 23.61 -2.96 3.26
N LEU A 306 22.93 -1.84 2.92
CA LEU A 306 22.38 -1.61 1.58
C LEU A 306 23.48 -1.61 0.50
N ALA A 307 24.58 -0.87 0.71
CA ALA A 307 25.71 -0.81 -0.21
C ALA A 307 26.31 -2.20 -0.43
N THR A 308 26.50 -2.98 0.64
CA THR A 308 27.02 -4.35 0.57
C THR A 308 26.12 -5.26 -0.27
N ALA A 309 24.79 -5.22 -0.03
CA ALA A 309 23.84 -6.04 -0.79
C ALA A 309 23.78 -5.64 -2.27
N LEU A 310 23.83 -4.32 -2.57
CA LEU A 310 23.90 -3.80 -3.93
C LEU A 310 25.17 -4.26 -4.65
N SER A 311 26.35 -4.13 -4.00
CA SER A 311 27.63 -4.55 -4.57
C SER A 311 27.65 -6.05 -4.87
N GLN A 312 27.11 -6.90 -3.96
CA GLN A 312 27.01 -8.35 -4.18
C GLN A 312 26.20 -8.69 -5.43
N LEU A 313 25.01 -8.07 -5.59
CA LEU A 313 24.14 -8.34 -6.75
C LEU A 313 24.72 -7.80 -8.05
N LEU A 314 25.43 -6.65 -8.02
CA LEU A 314 26.04 -6.07 -9.20
C LEU A 314 27.31 -6.81 -9.64
N SER A 315 28.05 -7.40 -8.69
CA SER A 315 29.29 -8.16 -8.97
C SER A 315 29.03 -9.58 -9.49
N ASP A 316 27.87 -10.19 -9.14
CA ASP A 316 27.55 -11.57 -9.49
C ASP A 316 26.23 -11.65 -10.26
N SER A 317 26.35 -11.71 -11.59
CA SER A 317 25.16 -11.83 -12.48
C SER A 317 24.33 -13.10 -12.22
N LYS A 318 24.97 -14.17 -11.77
CA LYS A 318 24.29 -15.43 -11.44
C LYS A 318 23.45 -15.29 -10.17
N MET A 319 24.01 -14.63 -9.16
CA MET A 319 23.29 -14.28 -7.94
C MET A 319 22.13 -13.33 -8.22
N LEU A 320 22.36 -12.30 -9.06
CA LEU A 320 21.31 -11.37 -9.48
C LEU A 320 20.13 -12.09 -10.15
N HIS A 321 20.40 -12.99 -11.12
CA HIS A 321 19.35 -13.76 -11.78
C HIS A 321 18.64 -14.71 -10.80
N GLY A 322 19.38 -15.37 -9.92
CA GLY A 322 18.78 -16.23 -8.89
C GLY A 322 17.79 -15.49 -7.99
N TRP A 323 18.10 -14.25 -7.59
CA TRP A 323 17.18 -13.44 -6.81
C TRP A 323 15.97 -12.92 -7.60
N LYS A 324 16.15 -12.64 -8.91
CA LYS A 324 15.03 -12.34 -9.80
C LYS A 324 14.05 -13.53 -9.89
N ASP A 325 14.57 -14.74 -10.07
CA ASP A 325 13.77 -15.96 -10.13
C ASP A 325 13.05 -16.25 -8.80
N GLN A 326 13.73 -16.05 -7.67
CA GLN A 326 13.15 -16.22 -6.33
C GLN A 326 12.05 -15.19 -6.04
N ALA A 327 12.23 -13.94 -6.46
CA ALA A 327 11.22 -12.90 -6.30
C ALA A 327 9.89 -13.26 -6.98
N GLN A 328 9.93 -14.00 -8.07
CA GLN A 328 8.76 -14.43 -8.83
C GLN A 328 8.09 -15.72 -8.32
N GLN A 329 8.60 -16.36 -7.26
CA GLN A 329 7.93 -17.50 -6.65
C GLN A 329 6.75 -17.07 -5.81
N ASN A 330 5.74 -17.94 -5.66
CA ASN A 330 4.59 -17.72 -4.76
C ASN A 330 3.87 -16.38 -4.94
N LEU A 331 3.63 -15.93 -6.18
CA LEU A 331 2.95 -14.64 -6.44
C LEU A 331 1.44 -14.71 -6.20
N GLU A 332 0.85 -15.89 -6.24
CA GLU A 332 -0.60 -16.10 -6.15
C GLU A 332 -1.22 -15.59 -4.84
N TRP A 333 -0.44 -15.56 -3.74
CA TRP A 333 -0.94 -15.00 -2.48
C TRP A 333 -0.89 -13.46 -2.42
N LEU A 334 -0.23 -12.79 -3.39
CA LEU A 334 -0.16 -11.34 -3.51
C LEU A 334 -1.27 -10.75 -4.39
N THR A 335 -2.26 -11.57 -4.79
CA THR A 335 -3.35 -11.13 -5.66
C THR A 335 -4.42 -10.35 -4.91
N THR A 336 -5.04 -9.40 -5.60
CA THR A 336 -6.17 -8.64 -5.07
C THR A 336 -7.42 -9.51 -4.87
N GLU A 337 -7.60 -10.57 -5.68
CA GLU A 337 -8.66 -11.55 -5.51
C GLU A 337 -8.56 -12.24 -4.15
N ARG A 338 -7.39 -12.75 -3.75
CA ARG A 338 -7.20 -13.36 -2.44
C ARG A 338 -7.49 -12.37 -1.30
N VAL A 339 -7.00 -11.10 -1.41
CA VAL A 339 -7.29 -10.04 -0.42
C VAL A 339 -8.79 -9.82 -0.30
N ASN A 340 -9.51 -9.82 -1.43
CA ASN A 340 -10.95 -9.66 -1.45
C ASN A 340 -11.67 -10.85 -0.79
N GLU A 341 -11.29 -12.08 -1.11
CA GLU A 341 -11.89 -13.30 -0.54
C GLU A 341 -11.73 -13.37 0.98
N GLU A 342 -10.53 -13.09 1.48
CA GLU A 342 -10.25 -13.07 2.91
C GLU A 342 -11.00 -11.92 3.61
N THR A 343 -11.10 -10.75 2.98
CA THR A 343 -11.91 -9.63 3.50
C THR A 343 -13.39 -9.99 3.57
N LEU A 344 -13.93 -10.63 2.52
CA LEU A 344 -15.32 -11.12 2.52
C LEU A 344 -15.54 -12.22 3.58
N ALA A 345 -14.54 -13.04 3.89
CA ALA A 345 -14.63 -14.01 4.97
C ALA A 345 -14.82 -13.32 6.33
N VAL A 346 -14.09 -12.21 6.58
CA VAL A 346 -14.28 -11.39 7.79
C VAL A 346 -15.69 -10.78 7.86
N TYR A 347 -16.25 -10.34 6.74
CA TYR A 347 -17.62 -9.82 6.71
C TYR A 347 -18.65 -10.90 7.05
N ARG A 348 -18.47 -12.13 6.51
CA ARG A 348 -19.37 -13.26 6.79
C ARG A 348 -19.38 -13.69 8.25
N GLU A 349 -18.27 -13.53 8.99
CA GLU A 349 -18.26 -13.74 10.44
C GLU A 349 -19.33 -12.88 11.15
N LEU A 350 -19.40 -11.60 10.76
CA LEU A 350 -20.28 -10.62 11.40
C LEU A 350 -21.76 -10.72 10.94
N THR A 351 -21.99 -11.12 9.68
CA THR A 351 -23.36 -11.21 9.15
C THR A 351 -24.08 -12.49 9.59
N ARG A 352 -23.38 -13.56 9.93
CA ARG A 352 -23.96 -14.75 10.57
C ARG A 352 -24.47 -14.45 11.97
N ASP A 353 -23.73 -13.64 12.74
CA ASP A 353 -24.11 -13.23 14.09
C ASP A 353 -25.33 -12.29 14.11
N LEU A 354 -25.70 -11.66 12.98
CA LEU A 354 -26.88 -10.80 12.85
C LEU A 354 -28.17 -11.58 12.48
N GLN A 355 -28.03 -12.85 12.06
CA GLN A 355 -29.16 -13.73 11.67
C GLN A 355 -29.56 -14.72 12.79
N THR A 356 -28.78 -14.79 13.85
CA THR A 356 -29.09 -15.56 15.07
C THR A 356 -29.56 -14.63 16.19
#